data_2c8131f457a91bfddcbbdad9046b0960
#
_entry.id   2c8131f457a91bfddcbbdad9046b0960
#
_cell.length_a   1.000
_cell.length_b   1.000
_cell.length_c   1.000
_cell.angle_alpha   90.00
_cell.angle_beta   90.00
_cell.angle_gamma   90.00
#
_symmetry.space_group_name_H-M   'P 1'
#
loop_
_entity.id
_entity.type
_entity.pdbx_description
1 polymer ?
#
loop_
_entity_poly.entity_id
_entity_poly.type
_entity_poly.pdbx_seq_one_letter_code
_entity_poly.pdbx_strand_id
1 'polypeptide(L)'
;MASATQQAPRGGEAPRAQQTAQNKQQEQKKSVKTALHDIPQAAGIAIMAALLVVSLFAGNFRALSAATPKDFLRQGDVQSIVEDRLDAAGNALTVAQRAQLDALYYDSVNNAVSAMEAAKTAREISRADQKLTAAVSEMVAEASGKLDSENRTMLQTAADDFAEQGSFLRQEARSFNQKAEKAEKLYEKLPTKFVLPQPDVYEGI
;
A
#
# COMPACT_ATOMS: atom_id res chain seq x y z
N MET A 1 79.65 26.64 40.22
CA MET A 1 79.85 25.33 39.63
C MET A 1 78.75 25.11 38.58
N ALA A 2 79.20 24.97 37.36
CA ALA A 2 78.40 24.90 36.14
C ALA A 2 77.75 23.54 35.96
N SER A 3 76.59 23.46 35.35
CA SER A 3 76.26 22.40 34.47
C SER A 3 75.20 22.80 33.44
N ALA A 4 75.69 22.83 32.22
CA ALA A 4 74.94 23.03 31.03
C ALA A 4 74.09 21.75 30.71
N THR A 5 72.87 21.93 30.33
CA THR A 5 72.08 20.85 29.73
C THR A 5 71.69 21.21 28.30
N GLN A 6 72.27 20.51 27.36
CA GLN A 6 72.01 20.55 25.94
C GLN A 6 70.57 20.18 25.58
N GLN A 7 69.89 20.99 24.79
CA GLN A 7 68.68 20.75 24.14
C GLN A 7 68.92 20.17 22.75
N ALA A 8 68.39 18.99 22.46
CA ALA A 8 68.36 18.34 21.15
C ALA A 8 67.21 18.86 20.29
N PRO A 9 67.39 19.02 18.96
CA PRO A 9 66.34 19.49 18.08
C PRO A 9 65.41 18.36 17.69
N ARG A 10 64.07 18.53 17.88
CA ARG A 10 63.04 17.65 17.35
C ARG A 10 62.86 17.96 15.86
N GLY A 11 63.25 17.01 15.02
CA GLY A 11 63.04 17.03 13.58
C GLY A 11 61.58 16.85 13.23
N GLY A 12 61.12 17.65 12.26
CA GLY A 12 59.77 17.66 11.75
C GLY A 12 59.48 16.50 10.80
N GLU A 13 58.42 15.79 11.06
CA GLU A 13 57.85 14.76 10.17
C GLU A 13 56.42 15.05 9.69
N ALA A 14 56.04 16.32 9.52
CA ALA A 14 54.69 16.65 9.11
C ALA A 14 54.40 16.88 7.60
N PRO A 15 55.37 16.99 6.65
CA PRO A 15 55.00 17.27 5.25
C PRO A 15 54.72 16.04 4.37
N ARG A 16 55.17 14.84 4.74
CA ARG A 16 55.05 13.65 3.86
C ARG A 16 53.64 13.07 3.77
N ALA A 17 52.87 13.09 4.83
CA ALA A 17 51.55 12.52 4.85
C ALA A 17 50.54 13.31 4.01
N GLN A 18 50.65 14.64 3.97
CA GLN A 18 49.74 15.48 3.18
C GLN A 18 50.01 15.39 1.67
N GLN A 19 51.25 15.25 1.26
CA GLN A 19 51.60 15.07 -0.15
C GLN A 19 51.12 13.72 -0.70
N THR A 20 51.14 12.66 0.10
CA THR A 20 50.66 11.33 -0.32
C THR A 20 49.17 11.32 -0.48
N ALA A 21 48.40 12.03 0.36
CA ALA A 21 46.95 12.14 0.25
C ALA A 21 46.52 12.98 -0.96
N GLN A 22 47.22 14.06 -1.27
CA GLN A 22 46.95 14.89 -2.45
C GLN A 22 47.28 14.16 -3.75
N ASN A 23 48.37 13.40 -3.81
CA ASN A 23 48.69 12.59 -4.98
C ASN A 23 47.68 11.49 -5.24
N LYS A 24 47.18 10.78 -4.21
CA LYS A 24 46.13 9.79 -4.37
C LYS A 24 44.80 10.38 -4.89
N GLN A 25 44.43 11.59 -4.46
CA GLN A 25 43.24 12.28 -4.96
C GLN A 25 43.42 12.76 -6.42
N GLN A 26 44.63 13.16 -6.81
CA GLN A 26 44.91 13.54 -8.20
C GLN A 26 44.96 12.32 -9.13
N GLU A 27 45.50 11.19 -8.67
CA GLU A 27 45.48 9.95 -9.44
C GLU A 27 44.06 9.39 -9.62
N GLN A 28 43.23 9.45 -8.56
CA GLN A 28 41.80 9.05 -8.72
C GLN A 28 41.08 9.97 -9.69
N LYS A 29 41.28 11.28 -9.63
CA LYS A 29 40.65 12.22 -10.59
C LYS A 29 41.15 12.04 -12.01
N LYS A 30 42.41 11.67 -12.22
CA LYS A 30 42.93 11.33 -13.54
C LYS A 30 42.39 10.01 -14.06
N SER A 31 42.31 8.99 -13.22
CA SER A 31 41.72 7.67 -13.58
C SER A 31 40.27 7.77 -14.02
N VAL A 32 39.48 8.56 -13.32
CA VAL A 32 38.03 8.74 -13.69
C VAL A 32 37.91 9.53 -15.01
N LYS A 33 38.77 10.55 -15.25
CA LYS A 33 38.75 11.29 -16.52
C LYS A 33 39.20 10.44 -17.72
N THR A 34 40.18 9.55 -17.55
CA THR A 34 40.69 8.69 -18.62
C THR A 34 39.64 7.60 -18.94
N ALA A 35 38.98 7.01 -17.91
CA ALA A 35 37.92 6.02 -18.10
C ALA A 35 36.69 6.57 -18.85
N LEU A 36 36.40 7.88 -18.69
CA LEU A 36 35.31 8.52 -19.45
C LEU A 36 35.66 8.79 -20.90
N HIS A 37 36.96 8.95 -21.24
CA HIS A 37 37.39 9.30 -22.59
C HIS A 37 37.52 8.09 -23.51
N ASP A 38 37.61 6.88 -22.94
CA ASP A 38 37.75 5.62 -23.68
C ASP A 38 36.40 4.92 -23.94
N ILE A 39 35.29 5.52 -23.52
CA ILE A 39 33.95 4.98 -23.82
C ILE A 39 33.62 5.30 -25.28
N PRO A 40 33.44 4.30 -26.18
CA PRO A 40 32.97 4.54 -27.54
C PRO A 40 31.73 5.42 -27.53
N GLN A 41 31.63 6.41 -28.41
CA GLN A 41 30.48 7.35 -28.41
C GLN A 41 29.13 6.64 -28.38
N ALA A 42 29.03 5.50 -29.09
CA ALA A 42 27.81 4.66 -29.09
C ALA A 42 27.47 4.09 -27.70
N ALA A 43 28.50 3.68 -26.92
CA ALA A 43 28.28 3.19 -25.55
C ALA A 43 27.91 4.33 -24.59
N GLY A 44 28.50 5.51 -24.78
CA GLY A 44 28.15 6.72 -24.02
C GLY A 44 26.69 7.14 -24.25
N ILE A 45 26.21 7.12 -25.50
CA ILE A 45 24.81 7.40 -25.84
C ILE A 45 23.89 6.36 -25.23
N ALA A 46 24.25 5.06 -25.30
CA ALA A 46 23.43 3.98 -24.71
C ALA A 46 23.31 4.10 -23.19
N ILE A 47 24.40 4.45 -22.49
CA ILE A 47 24.39 4.68 -21.04
C ILE A 47 23.54 5.90 -20.69
N MET A 48 23.65 7.01 -21.43
CA MET A 48 22.82 8.18 -21.20
C MET A 48 21.35 7.92 -21.45
N ALA A 49 21.01 7.17 -22.53
CA ALA A 49 19.64 6.76 -22.80
C ALA A 49 19.08 5.86 -21.68
N ALA A 50 19.85 4.88 -21.21
CA ALA A 50 19.48 4.03 -20.08
C ALA A 50 19.24 4.83 -18.80
N LEU A 51 20.11 5.79 -18.47
CA LEU A 51 19.96 6.67 -17.31
C LEU A 51 18.73 7.57 -17.41
N LEU A 52 18.42 8.09 -18.61
CA LEU A 52 17.21 8.87 -18.84
C LEU A 52 15.95 8.01 -18.64
N VAL A 53 15.94 6.79 -19.15
CA VAL A 53 14.82 5.85 -18.98
C VAL A 53 14.64 5.54 -17.48
N VAL A 54 15.71 5.17 -16.78
CA VAL A 54 15.65 4.89 -15.33
C VAL A 54 15.18 6.12 -14.54
N SER A 55 15.65 7.31 -14.90
CA SER A 55 15.23 8.56 -14.24
C SER A 55 13.76 8.89 -14.47
N LEU A 56 13.24 8.65 -15.68
CA LEU A 56 11.83 8.79 -16.00
C LEU A 56 10.96 7.80 -15.19
N PHE A 57 11.38 6.54 -15.12
CA PHE A 57 10.67 5.53 -14.32
C PHE A 57 10.69 5.90 -12.83
N ALA A 58 11.84 6.24 -12.28
CA ALA A 58 11.99 6.61 -10.88
C ALA A 58 11.18 7.88 -10.53
N GLY A 59 11.21 8.88 -11.41
CA GLY A 59 10.43 10.11 -11.24
C GLY A 59 8.93 9.86 -11.29
N ASN A 60 8.46 9.09 -12.26
CA ASN A 60 7.05 8.74 -12.41
C ASN A 60 6.55 7.87 -11.24
N PHE A 61 7.33 6.88 -10.83
CA PHE A 61 7.01 6.03 -9.67
C PHE A 61 6.91 6.86 -8.39
N ARG A 62 7.88 7.76 -8.16
CA ARG A 62 7.86 8.64 -6.98
C ARG A 62 6.67 9.59 -6.98
N ALA A 63 6.35 10.19 -8.13
CA ALA A 63 5.20 11.07 -8.27
C ALA A 63 3.88 10.34 -8.04
N LEU A 64 3.72 9.14 -8.62
CA LEU A 64 2.54 8.30 -8.43
C LEU A 64 2.42 7.85 -6.97
N SER A 65 3.50 7.34 -6.37
CA SER A 65 3.53 6.92 -4.97
C SER A 65 3.23 8.07 -3.99
N ALA A 66 3.64 9.29 -4.30
CA ALA A 66 3.32 10.46 -3.49
C ALA A 66 1.85 10.91 -3.63
N ALA A 67 1.23 10.66 -4.80
CA ALA A 67 -0.17 11.00 -5.08
C ALA A 67 -1.14 9.92 -4.60
N THR A 68 -0.70 8.66 -4.51
CA THR A 68 -1.53 7.53 -4.09
C THR A 68 -1.79 7.62 -2.59
N PRO A 69 -3.06 7.58 -2.14
CA PRO A 69 -3.38 7.53 -0.72
C PRO A 69 -2.82 6.24 -0.13
N LYS A 70 -2.38 6.34 1.12
CA LYS A 70 -1.89 5.16 1.85
C LYS A 70 -3.06 4.24 2.15
N ASP A 71 -2.72 2.97 2.35
CA ASP A 71 -3.50 1.84 2.77
C ASP A 71 -4.93 2.17 3.28
N PHE A 72 -5.96 1.69 2.59
CA PHE A 72 -7.36 2.00 2.88
C PHE A 72 -7.74 1.60 4.31
N LEU A 73 -7.31 0.43 4.79
CA LEU A 73 -7.60 -0.04 6.15
C LEU A 73 -7.03 0.87 7.26
N ARG A 74 -6.02 1.67 6.95
CA ARG A 74 -5.41 2.60 7.91
C ARG A 74 -5.99 4.02 7.84
N GLN A 75 -7.03 4.22 7.04
CA GLN A 75 -7.68 5.53 6.95
C GLN A 75 -8.88 5.60 7.89
N GLY A 76 -8.90 6.63 8.75
CA GLY A 76 -10.00 6.87 9.67
C GLY A 76 -10.34 5.62 10.49
N ASP A 77 -11.61 5.29 10.55
CA ASP A 77 -12.16 4.18 11.32
C ASP A 77 -12.44 2.93 10.44
N VAL A 78 -11.86 2.86 9.22
CA VAL A 78 -12.17 1.78 8.25
C VAL A 78 -11.98 0.38 8.84
N GLN A 79 -10.87 0.17 9.57
CA GLN A 79 -10.62 -1.14 10.18
C GLN A 79 -11.72 -1.50 11.19
N SER A 80 -12.12 -0.59 12.07
CA SER A 80 -13.20 -0.80 13.03
C SER A 80 -14.53 -1.05 12.33
N ILE A 81 -14.85 -0.26 11.29
CA ILE A 81 -16.06 -0.44 10.49
C ILE A 81 -16.11 -1.82 9.83
N VAL A 82 -14.97 -2.31 9.31
CA VAL A 82 -14.88 -3.67 8.74
C VAL A 82 -15.09 -4.74 9.80
N GLU A 83 -14.48 -4.59 10.97
CA GLU A 83 -14.67 -5.50 12.11
C GLU A 83 -16.14 -5.52 12.57
N ASP A 84 -16.75 -4.35 12.80
CA ASP A 84 -18.15 -4.24 13.20
C ASP A 84 -19.11 -4.83 12.15
N ARG A 85 -18.77 -4.68 10.87
CA ARG A 85 -19.56 -5.27 9.76
C ARG A 85 -19.44 -6.78 9.73
N LEU A 86 -18.27 -7.35 10.02
CA LEU A 86 -18.09 -8.80 10.14
C LEU A 86 -18.85 -9.35 11.35
N ASP A 87 -18.83 -8.66 12.46
CA ASP A 87 -19.58 -9.03 13.67
C ASP A 87 -21.09 -8.99 13.43
N ALA A 88 -21.60 -7.97 12.74
CA ALA A 88 -23.00 -7.88 12.37
C ALA A 88 -23.44 -9.01 11.42
N ALA A 89 -22.59 -9.39 10.45
CA ALA A 89 -22.82 -10.56 9.59
C ALA A 89 -22.84 -11.86 10.40
N GLY A 90 -21.94 -12.02 11.38
CA GLY A 90 -21.91 -13.16 12.30
C GLY A 90 -23.17 -13.26 13.18
N ASN A 91 -23.65 -12.11 13.65
CA ASN A 91 -24.91 -12.04 14.41
C ASN A 91 -26.11 -12.46 13.56
N ALA A 92 -26.22 -11.94 12.33
CA ALA A 92 -27.27 -12.33 11.39
C ALA A 92 -27.21 -13.85 11.08
N LEU A 93 -26.01 -14.38 10.85
CA LEU A 93 -25.79 -15.80 10.62
C LEU A 93 -26.26 -16.65 11.82
N THR A 94 -25.93 -16.25 13.05
CA THR A 94 -26.30 -16.94 14.29
C THR A 94 -27.82 -17.02 14.45
N VAL A 95 -28.52 -15.94 14.15
CA VAL A 95 -30.00 -15.94 14.20
C VAL A 95 -30.59 -16.78 13.06
N ALA A 96 -30.03 -16.64 11.84
CA ALA A 96 -30.49 -17.38 10.67
C ALA A 96 -30.35 -18.91 10.82
N GLN A 97 -29.39 -19.41 11.59
CA GLN A 97 -29.22 -20.83 11.87
C GLN A 97 -30.48 -21.48 12.50
N ARG A 98 -31.28 -20.68 13.23
CA ARG A 98 -32.57 -21.17 13.80
C ARG A 98 -33.61 -21.47 12.74
N ALA A 99 -33.47 -20.92 11.53
CA ALA A 99 -34.37 -21.19 10.39
C ALA A 99 -34.08 -22.52 9.69
N GLN A 100 -32.98 -23.21 10.05
CA GLN A 100 -32.58 -24.50 9.47
C GLN A 100 -32.53 -24.44 7.92
N LEU A 101 -31.86 -23.43 7.38
CA LEU A 101 -31.65 -23.28 5.95
C LEU A 101 -30.74 -24.37 5.39
N ASP A 102 -30.68 -24.47 4.07
CA ASP A 102 -29.67 -25.25 3.39
C ASP A 102 -28.27 -24.75 3.74
N ALA A 103 -27.30 -25.66 3.93
CA ALA A 103 -25.92 -25.35 4.28
C ALA A 103 -25.30 -24.37 3.30
N LEU A 104 -25.71 -24.33 2.05
CA LEU A 104 -25.22 -23.44 1.02
C LEU A 104 -25.31 -21.96 1.42
N TYR A 105 -26.38 -21.54 2.10
CA TYR A 105 -26.53 -20.15 2.55
C TYR A 105 -25.49 -19.79 3.61
N TYR A 106 -25.27 -20.68 4.59
CA TYR A 106 -24.28 -20.46 5.65
C TYR A 106 -22.85 -20.48 5.12
N ASP A 107 -22.54 -21.41 4.22
CA ASP A 107 -21.25 -21.52 3.57
C ASP A 107 -20.96 -20.30 2.71
N SER A 108 -21.96 -19.75 2.03
CA SER A 108 -21.82 -18.52 1.23
C SER A 108 -21.41 -17.33 2.10
N VAL A 109 -22.06 -17.15 3.26
CA VAL A 109 -21.70 -16.08 4.21
C VAL A 109 -20.32 -16.31 4.80
N ASN A 110 -20.00 -17.52 5.27
CA ASN A 110 -18.69 -17.85 5.85
C ASN A 110 -17.55 -17.63 4.85
N ASN A 111 -17.74 -18.02 3.59
CA ASN A 111 -16.75 -17.79 2.54
C ASN A 111 -16.57 -16.30 2.24
N ALA A 112 -17.64 -15.51 2.28
CA ALA A 112 -17.58 -14.08 2.08
C ALA A 112 -16.91 -13.36 3.26
N VAL A 113 -17.17 -13.79 4.51
CA VAL A 113 -16.47 -13.33 5.72
C VAL A 113 -14.98 -13.59 5.59
N SER A 114 -14.58 -14.82 5.28
CA SER A 114 -13.17 -15.18 5.10
C SER A 114 -12.49 -14.37 3.99
N ALA A 115 -13.21 -14.06 2.91
CA ALA A 115 -12.69 -13.21 1.85
C ALA A 115 -12.48 -11.76 2.32
N MET A 116 -13.38 -11.25 3.18
CA MET A 116 -13.28 -9.90 3.74
C MET A 116 -12.12 -9.80 4.74
N GLU A 117 -11.93 -10.79 5.60
CA GLU A 117 -10.79 -10.88 6.54
C GLU A 117 -9.44 -10.95 5.83
N ALA A 118 -9.38 -11.61 4.67
CA ALA A 118 -8.16 -11.77 3.88
C ALA A 118 -7.82 -10.52 3.04
N ALA A 119 -8.79 -9.62 2.82
CA ALA A 119 -8.66 -8.46 1.94
C ALA A 119 -7.71 -7.41 2.57
N LYS A 120 -6.80 -6.88 1.76
CA LYS A 120 -5.76 -5.91 2.19
C LYS A 120 -5.82 -4.59 1.44
N THR A 121 -6.34 -4.58 0.23
CA THR A 121 -6.42 -3.40 -0.62
C THR A 121 -7.87 -2.91 -0.71
N ALA A 122 -8.07 -1.62 -1.04
CA ALA A 122 -9.40 -1.05 -1.21
C ALA A 122 -10.23 -1.83 -2.23
N ARG A 123 -9.60 -2.28 -3.31
CA ARG A 123 -10.23 -3.09 -4.35
C ARG A 123 -10.64 -4.47 -3.84
N GLU A 124 -9.80 -5.15 -3.08
CA GLU A 124 -10.12 -6.45 -2.48
C GLU A 124 -11.26 -6.32 -1.48
N ILE A 125 -11.21 -5.31 -0.60
CA ILE A 125 -12.28 -5.02 0.38
C ILE A 125 -13.59 -4.74 -0.34
N SER A 126 -13.59 -3.92 -1.39
CA SER A 126 -14.78 -3.65 -2.20
C SER A 126 -15.44 -4.91 -2.76
N ARG A 127 -14.62 -5.79 -3.36
CA ARG A 127 -15.11 -7.04 -3.94
C ARG A 127 -15.61 -8.03 -2.88
N ALA A 128 -14.92 -8.08 -1.74
CA ALA A 128 -15.33 -8.91 -0.62
C ALA A 128 -16.63 -8.39 0.01
N ASP A 129 -16.74 -7.06 0.19
CA ASP A 129 -17.96 -6.41 0.70
C ASP A 129 -19.19 -6.64 -0.17
N GLN A 130 -19.04 -6.56 -1.49
CA GLN A 130 -20.12 -6.88 -2.43
C GLN A 130 -20.58 -8.33 -2.29
N LYS A 131 -19.64 -9.28 -2.17
CA LYS A 131 -19.97 -10.70 -1.96
C LYS A 131 -20.64 -10.93 -0.62
N LEU A 132 -20.12 -10.31 0.45
CA LEU A 132 -20.70 -10.42 1.79
C LEU A 132 -22.11 -9.83 1.83
N THR A 133 -22.31 -8.67 1.21
CA THR A 133 -23.64 -8.05 1.10
C THR A 133 -24.64 -8.96 0.38
N ALA A 134 -24.24 -9.54 -0.74
CA ALA A 134 -25.10 -10.47 -1.49
C ALA A 134 -25.45 -11.71 -0.65
N ALA A 135 -24.44 -12.36 -0.05
CA ALA A 135 -24.64 -13.59 0.73
C ALA A 135 -25.51 -13.35 1.98
N VAL A 136 -25.28 -12.28 2.72
CA VAL A 136 -26.09 -11.94 3.91
C VAL A 136 -27.52 -11.60 3.49
N SER A 137 -27.71 -10.80 2.45
CA SER A 137 -29.05 -10.42 1.98
C SER A 137 -29.86 -11.64 1.53
N GLU A 138 -29.25 -12.58 0.81
CA GLU A 138 -29.87 -13.79 0.35
C GLU A 138 -30.25 -14.72 1.52
N MET A 139 -29.33 -14.90 2.48
CA MET A 139 -29.59 -15.67 3.70
C MET A 139 -30.73 -15.06 4.54
N VAL A 140 -30.73 -13.74 4.73
CA VAL A 140 -31.76 -13.03 5.52
C VAL A 140 -33.14 -13.16 4.84
N ALA A 141 -33.21 -13.01 3.54
CA ALA A 141 -34.43 -13.14 2.78
C ALA A 141 -35.06 -14.54 2.96
N GLU A 142 -34.26 -15.60 2.83
CA GLU A 142 -34.70 -16.99 2.97
C GLU A 142 -35.06 -17.33 4.43
N ALA A 143 -34.26 -16.88 5.40
CA ALA A 143 -34.50 -17.14 6.83
C ALA A 143 -35.77 -16.47 7.36
N SER A 144 -36.08 -15.25 6.90
CA SER A 144 -37.20 -14.45 7.39
C SER A 144 -38.55 -15.16 7.24
N GLY A 145 -38.72 -15.98 6.19
CA GLY A 145 -39.92 -16.75 5.97
C GLY A 145 -40.11 -17.98 6.89
N LYS A 146 -39.03 -18.45 7.53
CA LYS A 146 -38.97 -19.68 8.31
C LYS A 146 -38.89 -19.44 9.82
N LEU A 147 -38.62 -18.20 10.25
CA LEU A 147 -38.50 -17.84 11.64
C LEU A 147 -39.82 -17.37 12.24
N ASP A 148 -40.00 -17.60 13.56
CA ASP A 148 -41.04 -16.97 14.34
C ASP A 148 -40.87 -15.43 14.43
N SER A 149 -41.85 -14.74 15.01
CA SER A 149 -41.86 -13.27 15.06
C SER A 149 -40.69 -12.67 15.85
N GLU A 150 -40.30 -13.33 16.94
CA GLU A 150 -39.19 -12.85 17.80
C GLU A 150 -37.85 -13.00 17.09
N ASN A 151 -37.53 -14.18 16.59
CA ASN A 151 -36.31 -14.46 15.86
C ASN A 151 -36.22 -13.66 14.55
N ARG A 152 -37.37 -13.41 13.89
CA ARG A 152 -37.42 -12.53 12.72
C ARG A 152 -37.05 -11.10 13.06
N THR A 153 -37.53 -10.57 14.19
CA THR A 153 -37.16 -9.23 14.67
C THR A 153 -35.67 -9.15 14.99
N MET A 154 -35.12 -10.19 15.64
CA MET A 154 -33.66 -10.25 15.90
C MET A 154 -32.85 -10.30 14.62
N LEU A 155 -33.27 -11.08 13.63
CA LEU A 155 -32.62 -11.16 12.33
C LEU A 155 -32.64 -9.82 11.60
N GLN A 156 -33.80 -9.13 11.63
CA GLN A 156 -33.94 -7.83 11.01
C GLN A 156 -33.02 -6.80 11.66
N THR A 157 -32.95 -6.78 13.00
CA THR A 157 -32.03 -5.88 13.72
C THR A 157 -30.58 -6.15 13.30
N ALA A 158 -30.13 -7.40 13.26
CA ALA A 158 -28.77 -7.74 12.85
C ALA A 158 -28.51 -7.38 11.36
N ALA A 159 -29.53 -7.50 10.50
CA ALA A 159 -29.44 -7.09 9.10
C ALA A 159 -29.37 -5.57 8.94
N ASP A 160 -30.10 -4.82 9.76
CA ASP A 160 -30.07 -3.36 9.77
C ASP A 160 -28.71 -2.84 10.25
N ASP A 161 -28.16 -3.42 11.34
CA ASP A 161 -26.81 -3.13 11.83
C ASP A 161 -25.76 -3.40 10.74
N PHE A 162 -25.87 -4.54 10.06
CA PHE A 162 -25.00 -4.88 8.94
C PHE A 162 -25.10 -3.85 7.79
N ALA A 163 -26.31 -3.40 7.45
CA ALA A 163 -26.52 -2.41 6.40
C ALA A 163 -25.95 -1.03 6.79
N GLU A 164 -26.08 -0.64 8.08
CA GLU A 164 -25.52 0.61 8.61
C GLU A 164 -23.99 0.64 8.50
N GLN A 165 -23.30 -0.42 8.98
CA GLN A 165 -21.86 -0.53 8.83
C GLN A 165 -21.41 -0.48 7.36
N GLY A 166 -22.18 -1.08 6.45
CA GLY A 166 -21.93 -0.96 5.02
C GLY A 166 -22.09 0.46 4.48
N SER A 167 -22.96 1.28 5.08
CA SER A 167 -23.09 2.69 4.70
C SER A 167 -21.88 3.51 5.15
N PHE A 168 -21.35 3.27 6.35
CA PHE A 168 -20.12 3.91 6.84
C PHE A 168 -18.91 3.52 6.00
N LEU A 169 -18.76 2.23 5.67
CA LEU A 169 -17.68 1.76 4.80
C LEU A 169 -17.70 2.46 3.43
N ARG A 170 -18.88 2.60 2.81
CA ARG A 170 -19.04 3.32 1.55
C ARG A 170 -18.72 4.82 1.68
N GLN A 171 -19.02 5.44 2.81
CA GLN A 171 -18.67 6.84 3.06
C GLN A 171 -17.15 7.02 3.12
N GLU A 172 -16.45 6.17 3.87
CA GLU A 172 -14.98 6.18 3.94
C GLU A 172 -14.36 5.87 2.58
N ALA A 173 -14.93 4.92 1.83
CA ALA A 173 -14.51 4.58 0.48
C ALA A 173 -14.63 5.75 -0.50
N ARG A 174 -15.69 6.56 -0.42
CA ARG A 174 -15.81 7.79 -1.23
C ARG A 174 -14.72 8.80 -0.89
N SER A 175 -14.45 8.99 0.40
CA SER A 175 -13.36 9.87 0.85
C SER A 175 -11.99 9.39 0.36
N PHE A 176 -11.76 8.08 0.39
CA PHE A 176 -10.54 7.46 -0.13
C PHE A 176 -10.42 7.67 -1.65
N ASN A 177 -11.47 7.37 -2.41
CA ASN A 177 -11.48 7.51 -3.86
C ASN A 177 -11.26 8.96 -4.32
N GLN A 178 -11.83 9.95 -3.61
CA GLN A 178 -11.55 11.35 -3.90
C GLN A 178 -10.06 11.71 -3.77
N LYS A 179 -9.38 11.10 -2.80
CA LYS A 179 -7.92 11.27 -2.65
C LYS A 179 -7.16 10.51 -3.74
N ALA A 180 -7.65 9.32 -4.14
CA ALA A 180 -7.05 8.49 -5.18
C ALA A 180 -7.22 9.05 -6.60
N GLU A 181 -8.24 9.87 -6.85
CA GLU A 181 -8.54 10.45 -8.17
C GLU A 181 -7.35 11.20 -8.80
N LYS A 182 -6.56 11.88 -7.97
CA LYS A 182 -5.34 12.56 -8.45
C LYS A 182 -4.28 11.56 -8.93
N ALA A 183 -4.15 10.45 -8.22
CA ALA A 183 -3.22 9.39 -8.60
C ALA A 183 -3.67 8.68 -9.88
N GLU A 184 -4.96 8.42 -10.06
CA GLU A 184 -5.53 7.84 -11.27
C GLU A 184 -5.32 8.76 -12.48
N LYS A 185 -5.66 10.04 -12.37
CA LYS A 185 -5.44 11.04 -13.43
C LYS A 185 -3.96 11.17 -13.80
N LEU A 186 -3.07 11.05 -12.83
CA LEU A 186 -1.64 11.04 -13.06
C LEU A 186 -1.22 9.76 -13.77
N TYR A 187 -1.67 8.60 -13.28
CA TYR A 187 -1.36 7.28 -13.85
C TYR A 187 -1.73 7.19 -15.33
N GLU A 188 -2.92 7.64 -15.70
CA GLU A 188 -3.38 7.61 -17.10
C GLU A 188 -2.50 8.45 -18.04
N LYS A 189 -1.92 9.53 -17.54
CA LYS A 189 -1.05 10.44 -18.31
C LYS A 189 0.39 9.96 -18.40
N LEU A 190 0.79 8.98 -17.59
CA LEU A 190 2.17 8.52 -17.58
C LEU A 190 2.48 7.63 -18.78
N PRO A 191 3.58 7.89 -19.52
CA PRO A 191 4.00 7.01 -20.61
C PRO A 191 4.39 5.61 -20.13
N THR A 192 4.67 5.47 -18.84
CA THR A 192 5.10 4.24 -18.16
C THR A 192 3.96 3.47 -17.50
N LYS A 193 2.68 3.84 -17.74
CA LYS A 193 1.51 3.23 -17.10
C LYS A 193 1.42 1.70 -17.23
N PHE A 194 1.95 1.14 -18.32
CA PHE A 194 1.92 -0.32 -18.53
C PHE A 194 2.87 -1.11 -17.63
N VAL A 195 3.81 -0.43 -16.96
CA VAL A 195 4.82 -1.05 -16.09
C VAL A 195 4.61 -0.67 -14.62
N LEU A 196 3.91 0.43 -14.37
CA LEU A 196 3.62 0.89 -13.00
C LEU A 196 2.35 0.20 -12.47
N PRO A 197 2.29 -0.08 -11.16
CA PRO A 197 1.07 -0.59 -10.53
C PRO A 197 -0.05 0.45 -10.64
N GLN A 198 -1.25 -0.03 -10.95
CA GLN A 198 -2.43 0.82 -10.97
C GLN A 198 -2.75 1.30 -9.54
N PRO A 199 -3.15 2.57 -9.35
CA PRO A 199 -3.61 3.06 -8.06
C PRO A 199 -4.74 2.20 -7.49
N ASP A 200 -4.71 1.99 -6.17
CA ASP A 200 -5.76 1.26 -5.48
C ASP A 200 -6.99 2.15 -5.30
N VAL A 201 -8.16 1.61 -5.61
CA VAL A 201 -9.46 2.29 -5.49
C VAL A 201 -10.51 1.32 -4.98
N TYR A 202 -11.49 1.82 -4.27
CA TYR A 202 -12.68 1.06 -3.89
C TYR A 202 -13.69 1.06 -5.05
N GLU A 203 -14.03 -0.11 -5.58
CA GLU A 203 -14.89 -0.27 -6.76
C GLU A 203 -16.38 -0.28 -6.36
N GLY A 204 -17.27 0.17 -7.24
CA GLY A 204 -18.74 -0.02 -7.09
C GLY A 204 -19.44 0.95 -6.13
N ILE A 205 -18.94 2.17 -6.01
CA ILE A 205 -19.61 3.27 -5.28
C ILE A 205 -19.93 4.44 -6.20
#